data_d91aa54b574f6df3d64673600ab8d21f
#
_entry.id   d91aa54b574f6df3d64673600ab8d21f
#
_cell.length_a   1.000
_cell.length_b   1.000
_cell.length_c   1.000
_cell.angle_alpha   90.00
_cell.angle_beta   90.00
_cell.angle_gamma   90.00
#
_symmetry.space_group_name_H-M   'P 1'
#
loop_
_entity.id
_entity.type
_entity.pdbx_description
1 polymer ?
#
loop_
_entity_poly.entity_id
_entity_poly.type
_entity_poly.pdbx_seq_one_letter_code
_entity_poly.pdbx_strand_id
1 'polypeptide(L)'
;MKKKSSALLGVMLPTALLLAACGSGGTGSSDADSGPRVAASFYPFAYVVEQVGGTAVDVENLTSPGTEPHDLELKPRQVADVQDADLVVYETGFQAAVDEAVEQGDLSEDQRLDVADVVTLLDASEDGAESDGHDHAEGEEHSHDEEGHDHGSTDPHVWLDPANMAKITDAVVERLSDIDPDQAATFEKNGTAFKARLTELDTSFRQGLAQCETRDIVTSHAAFGYLAKAYDLTQVPIAGIEPGNEPTAAQLADITRLVRQDGITTVFTEELASPAVADTVASETGATTATLSPIEGLTDDTADETY
;
A
#
# COMPACT_ATOMS: atom_id res chain seq x y z
N MET A 1 -82.89 12.23 -6.95
CA MET A 1 -84.00 12.18 -5.94
C MET A 1 -83.42 11.78 -4.59
N LYS A 2 -83.84 12.52 -3.53
CA LYS A 2 -83.68 12.33 -2.07
C LYS A 2 -82.22 12.43 -1.56
N LYS A 3 -81.71 13.55 -1.04
CA LYS A 3 -81.95 14.32 0.21
C LYS A 3 -82.06 13.50 1.49
N LYS A 4 -81.13 13.75 2.41
CA LYS A 4 -81.29 14.06 3.85
C LYS A 4 -79.89 14.18 4.45
N SER A 5 -79.33 15.28 4.91
CA SER A 5 -79.62 16.20 6.05
C SER A 5 -79.24 15.64 7.42
N SER A 6 -78.34 16.41 8.05
CA SER A 6 -78.21 16.79 9.49
C SER A 6 -77.57 15.75 10.43
N ALA A 7 -76.61 16.07 11.29
CA ALA A 7 -76.66 17.09 12.35
C ALA A 7 -75.29 17.35 12.95
N LEU A 8 -75.07 18.61 13.33
CA LEU A 8 -73.99 19.10 14.21
C LEU A 8 -74.16 18.54 15.66
N LEU A 9 -73.05 18.21 16.27
CA LEU A 9 -72.94 18.29 17.74
C LEU A 9 -71.54 18.77 18.09
N GLY A 10 -71.45 19.99 18.62
CA GLY A 10 -70.23 20.59 19.14
C GLY A 10 -69.97 20.09 20.54
N VAL A 11 -68.70 19.84 20.85
CA VAL A 11 -68.18 19.67 22.21
C VAL A 11 -66.98 20.57 22.39
N MET A 12 -67.11 21.50 23.32
CA MET A 12 -66.05 22.37 23.81
C MET A 12 -65.02 21.60 24.56
N LEU A 13 -63.75 21.87 24.28
CA LEU A 13 -62.57 21.36 25.00
C LEU A 13 -61.96 22.48 25.83
N PRO A 14 -61.55 22.28 27.07
CA PRO A 14 -60.82 23.29 27.80
C PRO A 14 -59.33 23.24 27.46
N THR A 15 -58.77 24.39 27.24
CA THR A 15 -57.37 24.70 27.01
C THR A 15 -56.53 24.44 28.26
N ALA A 16 -55.69 23.43 28.26
CA ALA A 16 -54.66 23.27 29.29
C ALA A 16 -53.32 23.83 28.79
N LEU A 17 -52.89 24.90 29.40
CA LEU A 17 -51.62 25.58 29.19
C LEU A 17 -50.54 24.80 29.93
N LEU A 18 -49.69 24.08 29.20
CA LEU A 18 -48.46 23.46 29.76
C LEU A 18 -47.28 24.38 29.40
N LEU A 19 -46.68 24.99 30.43
CA LEU A 19 -45.38 25.65 30.32
C LEU A 19 -44.33 24.59 30.08
N ALA A 20 -43.73 24.56 28.89
CA ALA A 20 -42.53 23.84 28.61
C ALA A 20 -41.33 24.66 29.08
N ALA A 21 -40.62 24.18 30.08
CA ALA A 21 -39.34 24.70 30.51
C ALA A 21 -38.30 24.47 29.42
N CYS A 22 -37.67 25.57 28.95
CA CYS A 22 -36.48 25.51 28.11
C CYS A 22 -35.33 24.92 28.92
N GLY A 23 -35.09 23.63 28.76
CA GLY A 23 -33.80 23.01 29.04
C GLY A 23 -32.90 23.28 27.85
N SER A 24 -31.88 24.14 28.00
CA SER A 24 -30.77 24.26 27.08
C SER A 24 -29.95 22.98 27.16
N GLY A 25 -30.36 22.00 26.39
CA GLY A 25 -29.50 20.85 26.03
C GLY A 25 -28.55 21.34 24.95
N GLY A 26 -27.27 21.43 25.26
CA GLY A 26 -26.24 21.60 24.26
C GLY A 26 -26.36 20.46 23.26
N THR A 27 -26.52 20.82 22.00
CA THR A 27 -26.27 19.92 20.88
C THR A 27 -24.76 19.73 20.84
N GLY A 28 -24.24 18.83 21.69
CA GLY A 28 -23.00 18.17 21.35
C GLY A 28 -23.30 17.37 20.09
N SER A 29 -22.71 17.75 19.00
CA SER A 29 -22.57 16.86 17.86
C SER A 29 -21.95 15.58 18.40
N SER A 30 -22.72 14.52 18.38
CA SER A 30 -22.18 13.18 18.64
C SER A 30 -21.39 12.79 17.39
N ASP A 31 -20.09 13.06 17.39
CA ASP A 31 -19.13 12.36 16.54
C ASP A 31 -18.92 10.92 17.04
N ALA A 32 -19.92 10.30 17.60
CA ALA A 32 -19.86 9.04 18.31
C ALA A 32 -20.33 7.86 17.46
N ASP A 33 -20.00 7.83 16.16
CA ASP A 33 -20.31 6.64 15.33
C ASP A 33 -19.34 6.44 14.12
N SER A 34 -18.24 7.16 14.06
CA SER A 34 -17.14 6.84 13.14
C SER A 34 -16.07 6.09 13.93
N GLY A 35 -15.79 4.84 13.50
CA GLY A 35 -14.69 4.05 14.07
C GLY A 35 -13.33 4.75 13.95
N PRO A 36 -12.23 4.08 14.32
CA PRO A 36 -10.89 4.60 14.17
C PRO A 36 -10.62 5.13 12.76
N ARG A 37 -9.99 6.31 12.67
CA ARG A 37 -9.55 6.89 11.39
C ARG A 37 -8.11 6.45 11.14
N VAL A 38 -7.90 5.78 10.01
CA VAL A 38 -6.58 5.27 9.61
C VAL A 38 -6.14 5.95 8.33
N ALA A 39 -4.98 6.60 8.34
CA ALA A 39 -4.30 7.05 7.15
C ALA A 39 -3.33 5.95 6.69
N ALA A 40 -3.52 5.42 5.50
CA ALA A 40 -2.60 4.47 4.88
C ALA A 40 -1.85 5.15 3.75
N SER A 41 -0.54 4.98 3.68
CA SER A 41 0.31 5.74 2.76
C SER A 41 -0.01 5.45 1.29
N PHE A 42 -0.35 4.19 0.96
CA PHE A 42 -0.75 3.81 -0.40
C PHE A 42 -1.59 2.51 -0.41
N TYR A 43 -2.02 2.09 -1.62
CA TYR A 43 -3.04 1.06 -1.82
C TYR A 43 -2.83 -0.25 -1.06
N PRO A 44 -1.66 -0.96 -1.09
CA PRO A 44 -1.49 -2.23 -0.38
C PRO A 44 -1.75 -2.13 1.11
N PHE A 45 -1.32 -1.05 1.75
CA PHE A 45 -1.53 -0.85 3.19
C PHE A 45 -2.97 -0.44 3.49
N ALA A 46 -3.58 0.42 2.66
CA ALA A 46 -5.01 0.71 2.76
C ALA A 46 -5.85 -0.58 2.64
N TYR A 47 -5.52 -1.43 1.68
CA TYR A 47 -6.21 -2.70 1.46
C TYR A 47 -6.13 -3.62 2.69
N VAL A 48 -4.96 -3.77 3.32
CA VAL A 48 -4.85 -4.57 4.57
C VAL A 48 -5.72 -4.00 5.67
N VAL A 49 -5.69 -2.68 5.88
CA VAL A 49 -6.51 -2.02 6.91
C VAL A 49 -8.00 -2.24 6.64
N GLU A 50 -8.43 -2.10 5.40
CA GLU A 50 -9.82 -2.37 4.98
C GLU A 50 -10.23 -3.83 5.20
N GLN A 51 -9.33 -4.79 4.89
CA GLN A 51 -9.59 -6.20 5.10
C GLN A 51 -9.74 -6.58 6.57
N VAL A 52 -9.00 -5.93 7.46
CA VAL A 52 -9.05 -6.16 8.91
C VAL A 52 -10.17 -5.36 9.56
N GLY A 53 -10.26 -4.07 9.27
CA GLY A 53 -11.20 -3.13 9.88
C GLY A 53 -12.63 -3.30 9.40
N GLY A 54 -12.82 -3.66 8.13
CA GLY A 54 -14.13 -3.73 7.49
C GLY A 54 -14.86 -2.39 7.60
N THR A 55 -16.12 -2.45 8.04
CA THR A 55 -16.95 -1.24 8.23
C THR A 55 -16.75 -0.55 9.58
N ALA A 56 -15.87 -1.09 10.44
CA ALA A 56 -15.61 -0.52 11.76
C ALA A 56 -14.48 0.52 11.77
N VAL A 57 -13.82 0.72 10.63
CA VAL A 57 -12.66 1.63 10.48
C VAL A 57 -12.89 2.54 9.28
N ASP A 58 -12.53 3.81 9.40
CA ASP A 58 -12.51 4.78 8.30
C ASP A 58 -11.08 4.87 7.76
N VAL A 59 -10.89 4.49 6.50
CA VAL A 59 -9.55 4.38 5.87
C VAL A 59 -9.39 5.45 4.81
N GLU A 60 -8.39 6.30 4.97
CA GLU A 60 -7.94 7.25 3.96
C GLU A 60 -6.66 6.74 3.30
N ASN A 61 -6.72 6.45 2.01
CA ASN A 61 -5.55 6.16 1.20
C ASN A 61 -4.92 7.48 0.72
N LEU A 62 -3.70 7.78 1.18
CA LEU A 62 -3.02 9.04 0.87
C LEU A 62 -2.59 9.12 -0.61
N THR A 63 -2.35 7.98 -1.26
CA THR A 63 -2.01 7.91 -2.68
C THR A 63 -3.28 7.69 -3.50
N SER A 64 -3.69 8.70 -4.25
CA SER A 64 -4.91 8.62 -5.08
C SER A 64 -4.75 7.62 -6.22
N PRO A 65 -5.83 6.95 -6.67
CA PRO A 65 -5.79 6.07 -7.83
C PRO A 65 -5.14 6.75 -9.05
N GLY A 66 -4.31 5.98 -9.77
CA GLY A 66 -3.57 6.47 -10.94
C GLY A 66 -2.35 7.34 -10.63
N THR A 67 -2.02 7.53 -9.35
CA THR A 67 -0.81 8.24 -8.92
C THR A 67 0.30 7.23 -8.66
N GLU A 68 1.50 7.51 -9.17
CA GLU A 68 2.72 6.77 -8.89
C GLU A 68 3.17 7.08 -7.45
N PRO A 69 3.27 6.06 -6.53
CA PRO A 69 3.47 6.34 -5.11
C PRO A 69 4.88 6.80 -4.75
N HIS A 70 5.92 6.43 -5.51
CA HIS A 70 7.29 6.90 -5.25
C HIS A 70 7.41 8.43 -5.35
N ASP A 71 6.65 9.05 -6.27
CA ASP A 71 6.65 10.50 -6.51
C ASP A 71 5.51 11.22 -5.76
N LEU A 72 4.97 10.64 -4.68
CA LEU A 72 3.84 11.22 -3.97
C LEU A 72 4.18 12.58 -3.37
N GLU A 73 3.34 13.58 -3.69
CA GLU A 73 3.30 14.87 -3.00
C GLU A 73 1.99 15.00 -2.21
N LEU A 74 2.07 15.23 -0.89
CA LEU A 74 0.89 15.41 -0.06
C LEU A 74 0.30 16.81 -0.20
N LYS A 75 -1.03 16.87 -0.38
CA LYS A 75 -1.78 18.11 -0.29
C LYS A 75 -1.90 18.53 1.18
N PRO A 76 -2.07 19.85 1.50
CA PRO A 76 -2.22 20.31 2.88
C PRO A 76 -3.31 19.59 3.69
N ARG A 77 -4.38 19.14 3.03
CA ARG A 77 -5.43 18.34 3.67
C ARG A 77 -4.93 16.97 4.07
N GLN A 78 -4.20 16.29 3.20
CA GLN A 78 -3.66 14.95 3.47
C GLN A 78 -2.62 14.99 4.61
N VAL A 79 -1.82 16.06 4.71
CA VAL A 79 -0.95 16.29 5.87
C VAL A 79 -1.79 16.41 7.14
N ALA A 80 -2.93 17.12 7.10
CA ALA A 80 -3.83 17.20 8.24
C ALA A 80 -4.49 15.85 8.55
N ASP A 81 -4.86 15.07 7.53
CA ASP A 81 -5.43 13.73 7.69
C ASP A 81 -4.43 12.77 8.39
N VAL A 82 -3.12 12.86 8.06
CA VAL A 82 -2.03 12.15 8.78
C VAL A 82 -1.95 12.58 10.25
N GLN A 83 -2.00 13.89 10.52
CA GLN A 83 -1.88 14.42 11.90
C GLN A 83 -3.09 14.13 12.76
N ASP A 84 -4.28 14.02 12.17
CA ASP A 84 -5.55 13.77 12.83
C ASP A 84 -5.92 12.28 12.89
N ALA A 85 -5.11 11.38 12.30
CA ALA A 85 -5.37 9.95 12.28
C ALA A 85 -5.17 9.30 13.65
N ASP A 86 -6.00 8.30 13.96
CA ASP A 86 -5.82 7.44 15.13
C ASP A 86 -4.69 6.43 14.89
N LEU A 87 -4.43 6.10 13.61
CA LEU A 87 -3.31 5.25 13.17
C LEU A 87 -2.84 5.69 11.79
N VAL A 88 -1.52 5.77 11.60
CA VAL A 88 -0.88 5.92 10.29
C VAL A 88 -0.13 4.63 9.96
N VAL A 89 -0.44 4.02 8.80
CA VAL A 89 0.24 2.83 8.29
C VAL A 89 1.08 3.24 7.09
N TYR A 90 2.39 3.11 7.21
CA TYR A 90 3.36 3.59 6.23
C TYR A 90 4.63 2.75 6.26
N GLU A 91 5.55 3.01 5.35
CA GLU A 91 6.89 2.43 5.34
C GLU A 91 7.91 3.55 5.24
N THR A 92 8.75 3.67 6.27
CA THR A 92 9.84 4.67 6.29
C THR A 92 10.79 4.44 5.12
N GLY A 93 11.12 5.52 4.41
CA GLY A 93 12.04 5.54 3.29
C GLY A 93 11.39 5.26 1.93
N PHE A 94 10.10 4.92 1.88
CA PHE A 94 9.39 4.72 0.62
C PHE A 94 8.82 6.02 0.04
N GLN A 95 8.08 6.78 0.85
CA GLN A 95 7.39 7.99 0.42
C GLN A 95 7.86 9.18 1.27
N ALA A 96 8.83 9.94 0.80
CA ALA A 96 9.43 11.05 1.54
C ALA A 96 8.41 12.07 2.08
N ALA A 97 7.33 12.34 1.33
CA ALA A 97 6.29 13.26 1.76
C ALA A 97 5.46 12.70 2.95
N VAL A 98 5.31 11.38 3.05
CA VAL A 98 4.64 10.74 4.19
C VAL A 98 5.56 10.72 5.40
N ASP A 99 6.84 10.37 5.23
CA ASP A 99 7.85 10.42 6.28
C ASP A 99 7.89 11.81 6.92
N GLU A 100 7.96 12.86 6.10
CA GLU A 100 7.96 14.25 6.55
C GLU A 100 6.66 14.61 7.32
N ALA A 101 5.50 14.15 6.84
CA ALA A 101 4.22 14.42 7.51
C ALA A 101 4.12 13.70 8.87
N VAL A 102 4.63 12.47 8.97
CA VAL A 102 4.68 11.68 10.20
C VAL A 102 5.64 12.31 11.20
N GLU A 103 6.83 12.74 10.76
CA GLU A 103 7.79 13.44 11.63
C GLU A 103 7.27 14.78 12.16
N GLN A 104 6.59 15.56 11.31
CA GLN A 104 6.03 16.86 11.70
C GLN A 104 4.77 16.75 12.54
N GLY A 105 4.06 15.61 12.48
CA GLY A 105 2.79 15.39 13.15
C GLY A 105 2.88 15.18 14.66
N ASP A 106 4.09 15.02 15.23
CA ASP A 106 4.31 14.70 16.66
C ASP A 106 3.47 13.48 17.12
N LEU A 107 3.31 12.50 16.22
CA LEU A 107 2.53 11.29 16.46
C LEU A 107 3.22 10.40 17.50
N SER A 108 2.45 9.85 18.43
CA SER A 108 2.95 8.86 19.37
C SER A 108 3.31 7.54 18.69
N GLU A 109 4.10 6.69 19.34
CA GLU A 109 4.43 5.36 18.80
C GLU A 109 3.18 4.50 18.56
N ASP A 110 2.14 4.65 19.38
CA ASP A 110 0.88 3.92 19.23
C ASP A 110 0.07 4.37 17.99
N GLN A 111 0.27 5.60 17.53
CA GLN A 111 -0.37 6.15 16.34
C GLN A 111 0.37 5.82 15.05
N ARG A 112 1.54 5.17 15.11
CA ARG A 112 2.36 4.84 13.96
C ARG A 112 2.53 3.34 13.82
N LEU A 113 2.32 2.83 12.64
CA LEU A 113 2.70 1.48 12.24
C LEU A 113 3.63 1.62 11.04
N ASP A 114 4.93 1.60 11.35
CA ASP A 114 5.96 1.51 10.31
C ASP A 114 6.11 0.05 9.87
N VAL A 115 5.82 -0.22 8.62
CA VAL A 115 5.90 -1.57 8.05
C VAL A 115 7.34 -2.06 7.99
N ALA A 116 8.32 -1.17 7.87
CA ALA A 116 9.75 -1.51 7.91
C ALA A 116 10.16 -2.18 9.23
N ASP A 117 9.48 -1.88 10.34
CA ASP A 117 9.71 -2.53 11.64
C ASP A 117 9.05 -3.92 11.76
N VAL A 118 8.10 -4.23 10.87
CA VAL A 118 7.30 -5.47 10.92
C VAL A 118 7.92 -6.59 10.10
N VAL A 119 8.61 -6.25 9.01
CA VAL A 119 9.18 -7.20 8.06
C VAL A 119 10.70 -7.09 8.00
N THR A 120 11.36 -8.06 7.41
CA THR A 120 12.80 -7.95 7.15
C THR A 120 12.97 -7.37 5.76
N LEU A 121 13.59 -6.20 5.69
CA LEU A 121 13.86 -5.55 4.41
C LEU A 121 14.99 -6.27 3.65
N LEU A 122 14.88 -6.26 2.32
CA LEU A 122 15.94 -6.70 1.41
C LEU A 122 16.85 -5.51 1.09
N ASP A 123 18.11 -5.81 0.83
CA ASP A 123 19.05 -4.81 0.31
C ASP A 123 18.74 -4.52 -1.17
N ALA A 124 18.58 -3.26 -1.52
CA ALA A 124 18.32 -2.82 -2.90
C ALA A 124 19.44 -3.22 -3.89
N SER A 125 20.65 -3.51 -3.39
CA SER A 125 21.82 -3.92 -4.18
C SER A 125 21.83 -5.42 -4.55
N GLU A 126 21.00 -6.26 -3.91
CA GLU A 126 20.93 -7.70 -4.23
C GLU A 126 20.10 -8.01 -5.47
N ASP A 127 19.29 -7.04 -5.94
CA ASP A 127 18.41 -7.21 -7.10
C ASP A 127 19.05 -6.74 -8.41
N GLY A 128 20.02 -7.51 -8.92
CA GLY A 128 20.36 -7.48 -10.36
C GLY A 128 21.58 -6.68 -10.82
N ALA A 129 22.41 -6.15 -9.94
CA ALA A 129 23.75 -5.71 -10.34
C ALA A 129 24.78 -6.66 -9.72
N GLU A 130 25.26 -7.63 -10.48
CA GLU A 130 26.55 -8.23 -10.18
C GLU A 130 27.57 -7.10 -10.13
N SER A 131 27.92 -6.65 -8.89
CA SER A 131 29.06 -5.77 -8.71
C SER A 131 30.30 -6.59 -9.11
N ASP A 132 30.84 -6.29 -10.30
CA ASP A 132 32.17 -6.71 -10.67
C ASP A 132 33.10 -6.36 -9.50
N GLY A 133 33.62 -7.41 -8.85
CA GLY A 133 34.46 -7.31 -7.68
C GLY A 133 35.67 -6.41 -7.92
N HIS A 134 35.58 -5.17 -7.49
CA HIS A 134 36.73 -4.33 -7.28
C HIS A 134 37.28 -4.60 -5.90
N ASP A 135 38.27 -5.51 -5.89
CA ASP A 135 39.20 -5.75 -4.80
C ASP A 135 39.92 -4.43 -4.42
N HIS A 136 39.40 -3.75 -3.39
CA HIS A 136 40.10 -2.61 -2.80
C HIS A 136 40.85 -3.07 -1.57
N ALA A 137 42.19 -3.19 -1.76
CA ALA A 137 43.18 -3.35 -0.72
C ALA A 137 43.05 -2.32 0.40
N GLU A 138 43.24 -2.83 1.60
CA GLU A 138 43.36 -2.20 2.93
C GLU A 138 43.92 -0.78 2.95
N GLY A 139 43.29 0.10 3.75
CA GLY A 139 43.93 1.31 4.23
C GLY A 139 42.99 2.35 4.83
N GLU A 140 43.05 2.43 6.16
CA GLU A 140 42.81 3.59 7.02
C GLU A 140 41.42 3.81 7.62
N GLU A 141 41.40 3.58 8.93
CA GLU A 141 40.34 3.91 9.89
C GLU A 141 40.08 5.42 9.91
N HIS A 142 38.89 5.83 9.55
CA HIS A 142 38.30 7.08 10.01
C HIS A 142 36.93 6.82 10.59
N SER A 143 36.88 6.83 11.92
CA SER A 143 35.64 6.91 12.68
C SER A 143 34.98 8.26 12.43
N HIS A 144 33.86 8.29 11.77
CA HIS A 144 32.89 9.35 11.86
C HIS A 144 31.56 8.73 12.26
N ASP A 145 31.19 8.95 13.54
CA ASP A 145 29.82 8.82 14.02
C ASP A 145 29.02 9.93 13.33
N GLU A 146 28.38 9.62 12.25
CA GLU A 146 27.23 10.34 11.75
C GLU A 146 26.10 9.30 11.61
N GLU A 147 25.12 9.39 12.50
CA GLU A 147 23.82 8.74 12.32
C GLU A 147 23.12 9.40 11.12
N GLY A 148 23.61 9.10 9.92
CA GLY A 148 22.93 9.34 8.67
C GLY A 148 22.15 8.08 8.35
N HIS A 149 20.86 8.11 8.52
CA HIS A 149 19.98 7.09 7.97
C HIS A 149 20.14 7.11 6.45
N ASP A 150 20.86 6.12 5.93
CA ASP A 150 21.02 5.89 4.48
C ASP A 150 19.72 5.25 3.97
N HIS A 151 18.72 6.09 3.66
CA HIS A 151 17.39 5.69 3.22
C HIS A 151 17.34 5.17 1.77
N GLY A 152 18.47 4.85 1.16
CA GLY A 152 18.59 4.42 -0.23
C GLY A 152 19.09 3.00 -0.45
N SER A 153 19.27 2.19 0.59
CA SER A 153 19.90 0.87 0.50
C SER A 153 18.95 -0.31 0.61
N THR A 154 17.66 -0.11 0.85
CA THR A 154 16.67 -1.18 1.03
C THR A 154 15.60 -1.17 -0.06
N ASP A 155 15.09 -2.37 -0.40
CA ASP A 155 13.95 -2.56 -1.29
C ASP A 155 12.64 -2.36 -0.51
N PRO A 156 11.79 -1.36 -0.85
CA PRO A 156 10.56 -1.08 -0.14
C PRO A 156 9.38 -1.96 -0.56
N HIS A 157 9.48 -2.78 -1.61
CA HIS A 157 8.34 -3.49 -2.23
C HIS A 157 7.92 -4.73 -1.44
N VAL A 158 7.85 -4.59 -0.10
CA VAL A 158 7.60 -5.68 0.88
C VAL A 158 6.27 -6.39 0.67
N TRP A 159 5.26 -5.69 0.13
CA TRP A 159 3.90 -6.20 -0.09
C TRP A 159 3.81 -7.26 -1.17
N LEU A 160 4.83 -7.41 -2.02
CA LEU A 160 4.84 -8.42 -3.09
C LEU A 160 5.21 -9.83 -2.59
N ASP A 161 5.43 -10.01 -1.28
CA ASP A 161 5.47 -11.32 -0.63
C ASP A 161 4.22 -11.51 0.24
N PRO A 162 3.33 -12.48 -0.09
CA PRO A 162 2.16 -12.79 0.74
C PRO A 162 2.50 -13.12 2.20
N ALA A 163 3.71 -13.62 2.49
CA ALA A 163 4.15 -13.89 3.85
C ALA A 163 4.43 -12.59 4.64
N ASN A 164 4.95 -11.56 3.99
CA ASN A 164 5.09 -10.23 4.60
C ASN A 164 3.72 -9.58 4.84
N MET A 165 2.82 -9.66 3.86
CA MET A 165 1.45 -9.16 4.02
C MET A 165 0.71 -9.84 5.19
N ALA A 166 1.00 -11.12 5.47
CA ALA A 166 0.46 -11.80 6.63
C ALA A 166 0.98 -11.22 7.96
N LYS A 167 2.27 -10.85 8.04
CA LYS A 167 2.86 -10.19 9.22
C LYS A 167 2.28 -8.77 9.40
N ILE A 168 2.18 -8.01 8.31
CA ILE A 168 1.56 -6.68 8.32
C ILE A 168 0.11 -6.78 8.79
N THR A 169 -0.63 -7.80 8.34
CA THR A 169 -2.00 -8.08 8.81
C THR A 169 -2.04 -8.28 10.33
N ASP A 170 -1.12 -9.06 10.89
CA ASP A 170 -1.07 -9.28 12.35
C ASP A 170 -0.81 -7.98 13.11
N ALA A 171 0.12 -7.14 12.61
CA ALA A 171 0.40 -5.83 13.22
C ALA A 171 -0.80 -4.88 13.15
N VAL A 172 -1.52 -4.83 12.01
CA VAL A 172 -2.74 -4.03 11.87
C VAL A 172 -3.85 -4.52 12.82
N VAL A 173 -4.02 -5.84 12.97
CA VAL A 173 -4.99 -6.41 13.94
C VAL A 173 -4.65 -5.97 15.37
N GLU A 174 -3.38 -6.04 15.75
CA GLU A 174 -2.91 -5.61 17.07
C GLU A 174 -3.22 -4.13 17.31
N ARG A 175 -2.78 -3.24 16.42
CA ARG A 175 -2.99 -1.80 16.53
C ARG A 175 -4.47 -1.40 16.59
N LEU A 176 -5.28 -1.94 15.67
CA LEU A 176 -6.72 -1.64 15.67
C LEU A 176 -7.42 -2.18 16.93
N SER A 177 -7.00 -3.33 17.46
CA SER A 177 -7.56 -3.90 18.68
C SER A 177 -7.19 -3.08 19.92
N ASP A 178 -6.02 -2.46 19.94
CA ASP A 178 -5.61 -1.55 21.02
C ASP A 178 -6.39 -0.23 20.96
N ILE A 179 -6.67 0.29 19.75
CA ILE A 179 -7.43 1.53 19.56
C ILE A 179 -8.92 1.32 19.86
N ASP A 180 -9.51 0.22 19.38
CA ASP A 180 -10.92 -0.13 19.60
C ASP A 180 -11.07 -1.57 20.16
N PRO A 181 -10.88 -1.75 21.47
CA PRO A 181 -10.99 -3.07 22.12
C PRO A 181 -12.37 -3.72 21.99
N ASP A 182 -13.42 -2.94 21.79
CA ASP A 182 -14.78 -3.47 21.64
C ASP A 182 -14.94 -4.20 20.27
N GLN A 183 -14.13 -3.85 19.28
CA GLN A 183 -14.08 -4.49 17.97
C GLN A 183 -12.96 -5.53 17.82
N ALA A 184 -12.10 -5.74 18.81
CA ALA A 184 -10.94 -6.62 18.74
C ALA A 184 -11.26 -8.01 18.16
N ALA A 185 -12.35 -8.64 18.62
CA ALA A 185 -12.77 -9.96 18.11
C ALA A 185 -13.18 -9.93 16.62
N THR A 186 -13.67 -8.79 16.12
CA THR A 186 -13.99 -8.58 14.69
C THR A 186 -12.71 -8.48 13.90
N PHE A 187 -11.75 -7.68 14.35
CA PHE A 187 -10.45 -7.51 13.73
C PHE A 187 -9.66 -8.81 13.66
N GLU A 188 -9.58 -9.56 14.77
CA GLU A 188 -8.95 -10.89 14.80
C GLU A 188 -9.56 -11.88 13.82
N LYS A 189 -10.89 -11.92 13.74
CA LYS A 189 -11.61 -12.79 12.79
C LYS A 189 -11.31 -12.40 11.35
N ASN A 190 -11.37 -11.12 11.03
CA ASN A 190 -11.14 -10.60 9.69
C ASN A 190 -9.67 -10.82 9.26
N GLY A 191 -8.70 -10.49 10.14
CA GLY A 191 -7.29 -10.74 9.90
C GLY A 191 -6.99 -12.22 9.67
N THR A 192 -7.60 -13.12 10.45
CA THR A 192 -7.48 -14.57 10.23
C THR A 192 -8.01 -14.98 8.85
N ALA A 193 -9.16 -14.45 8.44
CA ALA A 193 -9.74 -14.73 7.12
C ALA A 193 -8.88 -14.18 5.98
N PHE A 194 -8.29 -12.99 6.15
CA PHE A 194 -7.40 -12.41 5.15
C PHE A 194 -6.10 -13.22 5.02
N LYS A 195 -5.45 -13.59 6.12
CA LYS A 195 -4.25 -14.45 6.11
C LYS A 195 -4.50 -15.82 5.47
N ALA A 196 -5.70 -16.38 5.62
CA ALA A 196 -6.06 -17.62 4.92
C ALA A 196 -6.03 -17.42 3.39
N ARG A 197 -6.55 -16.29 2.87
CA ARG A 197 -6.49 -15.96 1.44
C ARG A 197 -5.06 -15.72 0.96
N LEU A 198 -4.22 -15.05 1.76
CA LEU A 198 -2.79 -14.88 1.44
C LEU A 198 -2.07 -16.23 1.35
N THR A 199 -2.42 -17.18 2.21
CA THR A 199 -1.88 -18.55 2.16
C THR A 199 -2.33 -19.31 0.89
N GLU A 200 -3.57 -19.12 0.46
CA GLU A 200 -4.08 -19.68 -0.79
C GLU A 200 -3.37 -19.05 -2.00
N LEU A 201 -3.14 -17.73 -1.98
CA LEU A 201 -2.39 -17.02 -3.00
C LEU A 201 -0.93 -17.53 -3.08
N ASP A 202 -0.22 -17.62 -1.96
CA ASP A 202 1.14 -18.19 -1.91
C ASP A 202 1.19 -19.62 -2.51
N THR A 203 0.23 -20.44 -2.14
CA THR A 203 0.10 -21.80 -2.68
C THR A 203 -0.11 -21.80 -4.20
N SER A 204 -0.94 -20.88 -4.70
CA SER A 204 -1.21 -20.73 -6.11
C SER A 204 0.03 -20.30 -6.90
N PHE A 205 0.78 -19.32 -6.39
CA PHE A 205 2.06 -18.91 -6.97
C PHE A 205 3.07 -20.06 -7.01
N ARG A 206 3.27 -20.78 -5.90
CA ARG A 206 4.18 -21.94 -5.85
C ARG A 206 3.81 -23.01 -6.85
N GLN A 207 2.52 -23.29 -7.02
CA GLN A 207 2.05 -24.28 -7.99
C GLN A 207 2.18 -23.78 -9.42
N GLY A 208 1.80 -22.54 -9.71
CA GLY A 208 1.87 -21.93 -11.03
C GLY A 208 3.31 -21.80 -11.55
N LEU A 209 4.22 -21.45 -10.65
CA LEU A 209 5.62 -21.21 -10.99
C LEU A 209 6.51 -22.47 -10.87
N ALA A 210 5.97 -23.61 -10.45
CA ALA A 210 6.75 -24.85 -10.24
C ALA A 210 7.42 -25.38 -11.51
N GLN A 211 6.92 -25.05 -12.70
CA GLN A 211 7.38 -25.59 -13.99
C GLN A 211 7.60 -24.49 -15.03
N CYS A 212 8.16 -23.35 -14.64
CA CYS A 212 8.58 -22.33 -15.57
C CYS A 212 9.78 -22.78 -16.40
N GLU A 213 9.81 -22.46 -17.71
CA GLU A 213 10.92 -22.74 -18.60
C GLU A 213 12.13 -21.86 -18.30
N THR A 214 11.90 -20.64 -17.84
CA THR A 214 12.92 -19.72 -17.34
C THR A 214 12.52 -19.22 -15.95
N ARG A 215 13.49 -18.80 -15.16
CA ARG A 215 13.32 -18.15 -13.87
C ARG A 215 13.55 -16.65 -13.94
N ASP A 216 14.11 -16.18 -15.07
CA ASP A 216 14.42 -14.78 -15.26
C ASP A 216 13.17 -14.02 -15.70
N ILE A 217 12.87 -12.95 -14.99
CA ILE A 217 11.80 -12.00 -15.31
C ILE A 217 12.41 -10.62 -15.57
N VAL A 218 12.18 -10.08 -16.77
CA VAL A 218 12.64 -8.73 -17.11
C VAL A 218 11.50 -7.76 -16.84
N THR A 219 11.72 -6.82 -15.91
CA THR A 219 10.70 -5.90 -15.38
C THR A 219 11.05 -4.44 -15.67
N SER A 220 10.06 -3.56 -15.68
CA SER A 220 10.27 -2.11 -15.91
C SER A 220 11.15 -1.50 -14.85
N HIS A 221 10.89 -1.78 -13.55
CA HIS A 221 11.76 -1.37 -12.45
C HIS A 221 11.97 -2.51 -11.44
N ALA A 222 12.78 -2.27 -10.41
CA ALA A 222 13.20 -3.26 -9.43
C ALA A 222 12.17 -3.45 -8.30
N ALA A 223 10.89 -3.67 -8.64
CA ALA A 223 9.82 -3.85 -7.65
C ALA A 223 9.68 -5.28 -7.13
N PHE A 224 10.12 -6.28 -7.89
CA PHE A 224 9.71 -7.67 -7.68
C PHE A 224 10.70 -8.51 -6.88
N GLY A 225 11.64 -7.88 -6.14
CA GLY A 225 12.66 -8.57 -5.36
C GLY A 225 12.09 -9.54 -4.33
N TYR A 226 11.11 -9.13 -3.55
CA TYR A 226 10.44 -10.00 -2.56
C TYR A 226 9.69 -11.16 -3.21
N LEU A 227 8.96 -10.90 -4.30
CA LEU A 227 8.28 -11.95 -5.06
C LEU A 227 9.29 -12.91 -5.68
N ALA A 228 10.36 -12.41 -6.28
CA ALA A 228 11.41 -13.21 -6.88
C ALA A 228 12.06 -14.14 -5.83
N LYS A 229 12.40 -13.61 -4.66
CA LYS A 229 12.96 -14.38 -3.54
C LYS A 229 11.97 -15.43 -3.00
N ALA A 230 10.67 -15.08 -2.88
CA ALA A 230 9.67 -16.02 -2.36
C ALA A 230 9.45 -17.22 -3.28
N TYR A 231 9.62 -17.05 -4.59
CA TYR A 231 9.27 -18.07 -5.59
C TYR A 231 10.45 -18.55 -6.45
N ASP A 232 11.68 -18.28 -6.04
CA ASP A 232 12.89 -18.72 -6.73
C ASP A 232 12.95 -18.22 -8.19
N LEU A 233 12.62 -16.94 -8.39
CA LEU A 233 12.79 -16.23 -9.63
C LEU A 233 14.02 -15.32 -9.56
N THR A 234 14.53 -14.90 -10.72
CA THR A 234 15.59 -13.90 -10.86
C THR A 234 14.98 -12.67 -11.52
N GLN A 235 14.94 -11.54 -10.82
CA GLN A 235 14.55 -10.29 -11.41
C GLN A 235 15.70 -9.67 -12.20
N VAL A 236 15.41 -9.18 -13.39
CA VAL A 236 16.31 -8.36 -14.23
C VAL A 236 15.60 -7.03 -14.48
N PRO A 237 15.79 -6.04 -13.63
CA PRO A 237 15.08 -4.78 -13.76
C PRO A 237 15.71 -3.91 -14.84
N ILE A 238 14.89 -3.16 -15.58
CA ILE A 238 15.34 -2.17 -16.56
C ILE A 238 15.73 -0.87 -15.86
N ALA A 239 14.90 -0.38 -14.94
CA ALA A 239 15.20 0.73 -14.04
C ALA A 239 15.51 0.22 -12.63
N GLY A 240 16.10 1.06 -11.77
CA GLY A 240 16.35 0.76 -10.37
C GLY A 240 15.07 0.69 -9.52
N ILE A 241 15.19 0.88 -8.21
CA ILE A 241 14.07 0.93 -7.26
C ILE A 241 13.07 2.03 -7.62
N GLU A 242 13.57 3.18 -8.06
CA GLU A 242 12.74 4.31 -8.49
C GLU A 242 12.38 4.15 -9.98
N PRO A 243 11.12 3.98 -10.35
CA PRO A 243 10.72 3.77 -11.75
C PRO A 243 10.97 5.00 -12.64
N GLY A 244 11.04 6.20 -12.05
CA GLY A 244 11.35 7.46 -12.74
C GLY A 244 12.80 7.60 -13.20
N ASN A 245 13.71 6.77 -12.71
CA ASN A 245 15.13 6.82 -13.09
C ASN A 245 15.38 6.06 -14.38
N GLU A 246 15.69 6.80 -15.46
CA GLU A 246 16.00 6.18 -16.76
C GLU A 246 17.33 5.40 -16.71
N PRO A 247 17.38 4.17 -17.29
CA PRO A 247 18.61 3.41 -17.36
C PRO A 247 19.61 4.09 -18.30
N THR A 248 20.90 3.92 -18.03
CA THR A 248 21.95 4.36 -18.92
C THR A 248 21.94 3.54 -20.23
N ALA A 249 22.50 4.10 -21.31
CA ALA A 249 22.63 3.38 -22.57
C ALA A 249 23.45 2.07 -22.45
N ALA A 250 24.39 2.02 -21.50
CA ALA A 250 25.16 0.81 -21.23
C ALA A 250 24.31 -0.27 -20.58
N GLN A 251 23.57 0.07 -19.52
CA GLN A 251 22.63 -0.85 -18.86
C GLN A 251 21.59 -1.39 -19.86
N LEU A 252 21.01 -0.51 -20.67
CA LEU A 252 20.04 -0.92 -21.69
C LEU A 252 20.64 -1.90 -22.70
N ALA A 253 21.90 -1.69 -23.14
CA ALA A 253 22.60 -2.60 -24.02
C ALA A 253 22.90 -3.95 -23.37
N ASP A 254 23.21 -3.96 -22.07
CA ASP A 254 23.48 -5.17 -21.31
C ASP A 254 22.20 -6.00 -21.12
N ILE A 255 21.08 -5.37 -20.74
CA ILE A 255 19.77 -5.99 -20.65
C ILE A 255 19.33 -6.56 -22.00
N THR A 256 19.45 -5.79 -23.07
CA THR A 256 19.13 -6.23 -24.45
C THR A 256 19.96 -7.48 -24.84
N ARG A 257 21.23 -7.52 -24.44
CA ARG A 257 22.10 -8.68 -24.68
C ARG A 257 21.64 -9.90 -23.87
N LEU A 258 21.34 -9.72 -22.58
CA LEU A 258 20.85 -10.78 -21.69
C LEU A 258 19.54 -11.37 -22.23
N VAL A 259 18.55 -10.56 -22.57
CA VAL A 259 17.27 -11.00 -23.13
C VAL A 259 17.47 -11.90 -24.35
N ARG A 260 18.43 -11.54 -25.25
CA ARG A 260 18.76 -12.37 -26.43
C ARG A 260 19.50 -13.64 -26.08
N GLN A 261 20.46 -13.61 -25.14
CA GLN A 261 21.30 -14.75 -24.77
C GLN A 261 20.49 -15.83 -24.06
N ASP A 262 19.61 -15.42 -23.16
CA ASP A 262 18.83 -16.35 -22.31
C ASP A 262 17.48 -16.70 -22.96
N GLY A 263 17.21 -16.14 -24.15
CA GLY A 263 16.01 -16.46 -24.93
C GLY A 263 14.71 -16.00 -24.25
N ILE A 264 14.79 -14.90 -23.49
CA ILE A 264 13.63 -14.32 -22.79
C ILE A 264 12.64 -13.81 -23.85
N THR A 265 11.40 -14.26 -23.72
CA THR A 265 10.34 -13.97 -24.70
C THR A 265 9.41 -12.85 -24.30
N THR A 266 9.46 -12.43 -23.02
CA THR A 266 8.54 -11.42 -22.45
C THR A 266 9.31 -10.41 -21.62
N VAL A 267 9.05 -9.13 -21.85
CA VAL A 267 9.48 -7.99 -21.03
C VAL A 267 8.23 -7.42 -20.37
N PHE A 268 8.25 -7.31 -19.04
CA PHE A 268 7.10 -6.86 -18.29
C PHE A 268 7.07 -5.33 -18.16
N THR A 269 5.89 -4.77 -18.45
CA THR A 269 5.53 -3.36 -18.25
C THR A 269 4.61 -3.24 -17.04
N GLU A 270 4.35 -2.02 -16.59
CA GLU A 270 3.53 -1.69 -15.44
C GLU A 270 2.44 -0.67 -15.82
N GLU A 271 1.39 -0.53 -15.00
CA GLU A 271 0.28 0.37 -15.30
C GLU A 271 0.62 1.84 -14.98
N LEU A 272 1.38 2.09 -13.91
CA LEU A 272 1.66 3.44 -13.41
C LEU A 272 2.97 4.03 -13.96
N ALA A 273 3.83 3.20 -14.57
CA ALA A 273 5.10 3.63 -15.14
C ALA A 273 5.05 3.70 -16.69
N SER A 274 5.95 4.49 -17.28
CA SER A 274 6.04 4.59 -18.75
C SER A 274 6.55 3.28 -19.37
N PRO A 275 5.85 2.67 -20.35
CA PRO A 275 6.29 1.44 -20.98
C PRO A 275 7.43 1.67 -22.01
N ALA A 276 7.84 2.91 -22.30
CA ALA A 276 8.67 3.27 -23.45
C ALA A 276 10.02 2.54 -23.51
N VAL A 277 10.67 2.34 -22.36
CA VAL A 277 11.98 1.67 -22.30
C VAL A 277 11.82 0.16 -22.44
N ALA A 278 10.83 -0.44 -21.78
CA ALA A 278 10.49 -1.87 -21.91
C ALA A 278 10.09 -2.21 -23.36
N ASP A 279 9.29 -1.38 -24.00
CA ASP A 279 8.92 -1.52 -25.42
C ASP A 279 10.15 -1.46 -26.34
N THR A 280 11.12 -0.62 -26.01
CA THR A 280 12.38 -0.53 -26.76
C THR A 280 13.17 -1.83 -26.66
N VAL A 281 13.35 -2.37 -25.44
CA VAL A 281 14.04 -3.66 -25.22
C VAL A 281 13.32 -4.79 -25.95
N ALA A 282 11.99 -4.87 -25.83
CA ALA A 282 11.19 -5.87 -26.51
C ALA A 282 11.32 -5.79 -28.02
N SER A 283 11.21 -4.58 -28.60
CA SER A 283 11.36 -4.33 -30.03
C SER A 283 12.74 -4.72 -30.58
N GLU A 284 13.81 -4.42 -29.86
CA GLU A 284 15.17 -4.75 -30.26
C GLU A 284 15.50 -6.23 -30.15
N THR A 285 14.87 -6.94 -29.23
CA THR A 285 15.15 -8.35 -28.95
C THR A 285 14.23 -9.30 -29.70
N GLY A 286 13.05 -8.82 -30.11
CA GLY A 286 11.98 -9.64 -30.66
C GLY A 286 11.11 -10.29 -29.58
N ALA A 287 11.27 -9.91 -28.31
CA ALA A 287 10.38 -10.26 -27.23
C ALA A 287 9.02 -9.53 -27.35
N THR A 288 8.05 -9.98 -26.61
CA THR A 288 6.74 -9.31 -26.45
C THR A 288 6.69 -8.58 -25.14
N THR A 289 5.82 -7.58 -25.02
CA THR A 289 5.50 -6.96 -23.72
C THR A 289 4.23 -7.58 -23.12
N ALA A 290 4.20 -7.66 -21.81
CA ALA A 290 3.02 -8.02 -21.01
C ALA A 290 3.02 -7.17 -19.73
N THR A 291 1.86 -6.90 -19.17
CA THR A 291 1.76 -6.17 -17.91
C THR A 291 1.97 -7.12 -16.73
N LEU A 292 2.83 -6.73 -15.81
CA LEU A 292 3.00 -7.32 -14.48
C LEU A 292 2.93 -6.17 -13.48
N SER A 293 1.78 -6.07 -12.81
CA SER A 293 1.54 -4.99 -11.86
C SER A 293 2.33 -5.21 -10.56
N PRO A 294 3.07 -4.21 -10.06
CA PRO A 294 3.61 -4.24 -8.70
C PRO A 294 2.54 -3.91 -7.63
N ILE A 295 1.30 -3.70 -8.03
CA ILE A 295 0.14 -3.43 -7.15
C ILE A 295 0.36 -2.19 -6.25
N GLU A 296 1.12 -1.21 -6.70
CA GLU A 296 1.39 0.03 -5.96
C GLU A 296 0.17 0.93 -5.85
N GLY A 297 -0.75 0.82 -6.79
CA GLY A 297 -1.99 1.57 -6.84
C GLY A 297 -2.94 1.00 -7.87
N LEU A 298 -4.20 1.41 -7.79
CA LEU A 298 -5.21 1.09 -8.79
C LEU A 298 -5.35 2.26 -9.77
N THR A 299 -5.70 1.94 -11.00
CA THR A 299 -6.12 2.90 -12.04
C THR A 299 -7.62 2.84 -12.24
N ASP A 300 -8.17 3.71 -13.08
CA ASP A 300 -9.60 3.63 -13.45
C ASP A 300 -9.95 2.29 -14.12
N ASP A 301 -8.99 1.68 -14.84
CA ASP A 301 -9.18 0.42 -15.55
C ASP A 301 -9.06 -0.81 -14.60
N THR A 302 -8.35 -0.69 -13.50
CA THR A 302 -8.11 -1.75 -12.50
C THR A 302 -8.87 -1.51 -11.18
N ALA A 303 -9.79 -0.54 -11.14
CA ALA A 303 -10.50 -0.13 -9.92
C ALA A 303 -11.31 -1.27 -9.24
N ASP A 304 -11.68 -2.29 -9.99
CA ASP A 304 -12.42 -3.47 -9.50
C ASP A 304 -11.47 -4.62 -9.11
N GLU A 305 -10.16 -4.48 -9.30
CA GLU A 305 -9.16 -5.49 -8.94
C GLU A 305 -8.82 -5.42 -7.44
N THR A 306 -8.29 -6.51 -6.93
CA THR A 306 -7.87 -6.63 -5.52
C THR A 306 -6.46 -7.18 -5.45
N TYR A 307 -5.85 -7.00 -4.29
CA TYR A 307 -4.57 -7.63 -3.96
C TYR A 307 -4.65 -9.16 -4.09
#